data_8a77f62b0c39d7a26134df2b3ea1a933
#
_entry.id   8a77f62b0c39d7a26134df2b3ea1a933
#
_cell.length_a   1.000
_cell.length_b   1.000
_cell.length_c   1.000
_cell.angle_alpha   90.00
_cell.angle_beta   90.00
_cell.angle_gamma   90.00
#
_symmetry.space_group_name_H-M   'P 1'
#
loop_
_entity.id
_entity.type
_entity.pdbx_description
1 polymer ?
#
loop_
_entity_poly.entity_id
_entity_poly.type
_entity_poly.pdbx_seq_one_letter_code
_entity_poly.pdbx_strand_id
1 'polypeptide(L)'
;MSPFDGELRPGDLTKELFRYIPEAQDLADIEVRVLYNIDSSNVQIDHWQLLASEIEREVDRYDGFVIIHGTDTMVYTASALSYMLTNLPKPVIMTGAQRPISAIRTDAKNNLIGALELATYDIPEVGIYFDHRLFRGNRAKKLSIDDFDAFASPNFPALAQVGLNIELRSDLLRRPTGLFRVNRDFSDQVLVLRIMPGMSPDLFNPLLEGPAKAIVLEAFGAGNVPIAEKTLIPFIERAIAKDKIVAVTSQSLSGAVDLGLYECGSRAAAAGAVSCTDMTVEAAAVKLMFLLGQFDSRDKVLRNFALSLAGECR
;
A
#
# COMPACT_ATOMS: atom_id res chain seq x y z
N MET A 1 -21.41 -6.37 -6.19
CA MET A 1 -21.27 -7.39 -7.26
C MET A 1 -22.00 -6.89 -8.49
N SER A 2 -21.30 -6.69 -9.59
CA SER A 2 -21.92 -6.35 -10.87
C SER A 2 -22.44 -7.64 -11.52
N PRO A 3 -23.61 -7.64 -12.21
CA PRO A 3 -24.18 -8.82 -12.82
C PRO A 3 -23.54 -9.18 -14.18
N PHE A 4 -22.22 -9.14 -14.29
CA PHE A 4 -21.53 -9.50 -15.54
C PHE A 4 -20.99 -10.93 -15.46
N ASP A 5 -21.86 -11.92 -15.69
CA ASP A 5 -21.52 -13.33 -15.93
C ASP A 5 -21.25 -13.61 -17.43
N GLY A 6 -20.62 -12.70 -18.14
CA GLY A 6 -20.26 -12.87 -19.54
C GLY A 6 -18.85 -12.38 -19.84
N GLU A 7 -18.06 -13.14 -20.59
CA GLU A 7 -16.77 -12.69 -21.14
C GLU A 7 -16.99 -11.50 -22.09
N LEU A 8 -16.93 -10.28 -21.55
CA LEU A 8 -16.94 -9.06 -22.35
C LEU A 8 -15.58 -8.90 -23.03
N ARG A 9 -15.58 -8.67 -24.35
CA ARG A 9 -14.36 -8.35 -25.08
C ARG A 9 -13.88 -6.94 -24.70
N PRO A 10 -12.57 -6.66 -24.71
CA PRO A 10 -12.02 -5.35 -24.30
C PRO A 10 -12.72 -4.14 -24.95
N GLY A 11 -13.06 -4.21 -26.24
CA GLY A 11 -13.76 -3.13 -26.94
C GLY A 11 -15.21 -2.90 -26.47
N ASP A 12 -15.85 -3.90 -25.88
CA ASP A 12 -17.20 -3.76 -25.32
C ASP A 12 -17.15 -3.11 -23.94
N LEU A 13 -16.09 -3.36 -23.17
CA LEU A 13 -15.84 -2.73 -21.87
C LEU A 13 -15.55 -1.23 -22.01
N THR A 14 -14.80 -0.84 -23.03
CA THR A 14 -14.55 0.58 -23.32
C THR A 14 -15.85 1.31 -23.68
N LYS A 15 -16.73 0.68 -24.48
CA LYS A 15 -18.06 1.24 -24.80
C LYS A 15 -18.95 1.34 -23.55
N GLU A 16 -18.89 0.33 -22.68
CA GLU A 16 -19.65 0.33 -21.43
C GLU A 16 -19.16 1.44 -20.50
N LEU A 17 -17.83 1.64 -20.37
CA LEU A 17 -17.25 2.74 -19.62
C LEU A 17 -17.80 4.10 -20.12
N PHE A 18 -17.75 4.36 -21.43
CA PHE A 18 -18.21 5.61 -22.01
C PHE A 18 -19.72 5.80 -21.90
N ARG A 19 -20.50 4.74 -21.70
CA ARG A 19 -21.93 4.86 -21.42
C ARG A 19 -22.20 5.49 -20.05
N TYR A 20 -21.36 5.19 -19.05
CA TYR A 20 -21.47 5.77 -17.72
C TYR A 20 -20.72 7.08 -17.56
N ILE A 21 -19.62 7.26 -18.29
CA ILE A 21 -18.71 8.41 -18.21
C ILE A 21 -18.33 8.84 -19.64
N PRO A 22 -19.26 9.46 -20.38
CA PRO A 22 -18.96 9.93 -21.74
C PRO A 22 -17.85 10.98 -21.76
N GLU A 23 -17.69 11.76 -20.71
CA GLU A 23 -16.67 12.81 -20.55
C GLU A 23 -15.23 12.24 -20.55
N ALA A 24 -15.07 10.96 -20.28
CA ALA A 24 -13.74 10.32 -20.30
C ALA A 24 -13.10 10.35 -21.71
N GLN A 25 -13.91 10.43 -22.78
CA GLN A 25 -13.42 10.54 -24.17
C GLN A 25 -12.71 11.87 -24.44
N ASP A 26 -13.06 12.90 -23.69
CA ASP A 26 -12.46 14.22 -23.84
C ASP A 26 -11.13 14.36 -23.09
N LEU A 27 -10.81 13.40 -22.21
CA LEU A 27 -9.60 13.40 -21.37
C LEU A 27 -8.43 12.71 -22.04
N ALA A 28 -8.66 11.54 -22.65
CA ALA A 28 -7.61 10.70 -23.21
C ALA A 28 -8.14 9.63 -24.15
N ASP A 29 -7.23 9.02 -24.92
CA ASP A 29 -7.49 7.80 -25.67
C ASP A 29 -7.38 6.61 -24.73
N ILE A 30 -8.52 5.96 -24.40
CA ILE A 30 -8.62 4.99 -23.32
C ILE A 30 -8.80 3.59 -23.89
N GLU A 31 -7.90 2.68 -23.52
CA GLU A 31 -8.07 1.23 -23.70
C GLU A 31 -8.38 0.58 -22.35
N VAL A 32 -9.47 -0.20 -22.29
CA VAL A 32 -9.90 -0.88 -21.07
C VAL A 32 -9.57 -2.38 -21.16
N ARG A 33 -8.94 -2.91 -20.12
CA ARG A 33 -8.66 -4.34 -19.95
C ARG A 33 -9.16 -4.82 -18.60
N VAL A 34 -9.77 -5.97 -18.54
CA VAL A 34 -10.09 -6.68 -17.30
C VAL A 34 -9.04 -7.74 -17.06
N LEU A 35 -8.26 -7.57 -16.02
CA LEU A 35 -7.25 -8.55 -15.61
C LEU A 35 -7.86 -9.59 -14.68
N TYR A 36 -8.75 -9.17 -13.79
CA TYR A 36 -9.54 -10.01 -12.91
C TYR A 36 -10.77 -9.26 -12.41
N ASN A 37 -11.80 -9.99 -12.02
CA ASN A 37 -13.04 -9.45 -11.45
C ASN A 37 -13.35 -10.19 -10.15
N ILE A 38 -12.77 -9.70 -9.05
CA ILE A 38 -12.87 -10.30 -7.72
C ILE A 38 -13.19 -9.24 -6.66
N ASP A 39 -13.74 -9.67 -5.55
CA ASP A 39 -13.77 -8.84 -4.36
C ASP A 39 -12.33 -8.59 -3.87
N SER A 40 -12.02 -7.34 -3.49
CA SER A 40 -10.66 -6.97 -3.10
C SER A 40 -10.12 -7.73 -1.89
N SER A 41 -10.99 -8.27 -1.04
CA SER A 41 -10.59 -9.16 0.07
C SER A 41 -9.93 -10.47 -0.41
N ASN A 42 -10.12 -10.83 -1.67
CA ASN A 42 -9.52 -12.01 -2.30
C ASN A 42 -8.24 -11.71 -3.10
N VAL A 43 -7.76 -10.47 -3.10
CA VAL A 43 -6.51 -10.11 -3.76
C VAL A 43 -5.34 -10.79 -3.06
N GLN A 44 -4.45 -11.40 -3.85
CA GLN A 44 -3.25 -12.11 -3.41
C GLN A 44 -2.02 -11.59 -4.15
N ILE A 45 -0.84 -12.11 -3.83
CA ILE A 45 0.45 -11.72 -4.43
C ILE A 45 0.44 -11.88 -5.96
N ASP A 46 -0.13 -12.95 -6.47
CA ASP A 46 -0.22 -13.23 -7.91
C ASP A 46 -1.00 -12.17 -8.69
N HIS A 47 -2.01 -11.56 -8.07
CA HIS A 47 -2.75 -10.43 -8.64
C HIS A 47 -1.87 -9.17 -8.74
N TRP A 48 -1.02 -8.90 -7.74
CA TRP A 48 -0.04 -7.81 -7.81
C TRP A 48 0.99 -8.05 -8.89
N GLN A 49 1.48 -9.29 -9.01
CA GLN A 49 2.43 -9.70 -10.05
C GLN A 49 1.84 -9.55 -11.45
N LEU A 50 0.57 -9.90 -11.63
CA LEU A 50 -0.15 -9.72 -12.89
C LEU A 50 -0.26 -8.24 -13.27
N LEU A 51 -0.68 -7.37 -12.34
CA LEU A 51 -0.75 -5.93 -12.55
C LEU A 51 0.61 -5.34 -12.93
N ALA A 52 1.67 -5.69 -12.20
CA ALA A 52 3.00 -5.19 -12.49
C ALA A 52 3.53 -5.68 -13.85
N SER A 53 3.22 -6.92 -14.23
CA SER A 53 3.59 -7.49 -15.53
C SER A 53 2.86 -6.81 -16.67
N GLU A 54 1.59 -6.45 -16.47
CA GLU A 54 0.81 -5.71 -17.47
C GLU A 54 1.36 -4.30 -17.67
N ILE A 55 1.67 -3.60 -16.59
CA ILE A 55 2.28 -2.26 -16.66
C ILE A 55 3.64 -2.33 -17.35
N GLU A 56 4.50 -3.30 -17.00
CA GLU A 56 5.81 -3.47 -17.63
C GLU A 56 5.70 -3.69 -19.15
N ARG A 57 4.74 -4.51 -19.58
CA ARG A 57 4.53 -4.80 -20.99
C ARG A 57 4.07 -3.58 -21.80
N GLU A 58 3.32 -2.70 -21.15
CA GLU A 58 2.59 -1.62 -21.82
C GLU A 58 3.16 -0.21 -21.53
N VAL A 59 4.18 -0.09 -20.68
CA VAL A 59 4.70 1.21 -20.23
C VAL A 59 5.20 2.10 -21.35
N ASP A 60 5.76 1.54 -22.41
CA ASP A 60 6.24 2.30 -23.56
C ASP A 60 5.09 2.74 -24.50
N ARG A 61 3.92 2.11 -24.37
CA ARG A 61 2.79 2.30 -25.28
C ARG A 61 1.78 3.33 -24.77
N TYR A 62 1.62 3.47 -23.45
CA TYR A 62 0.65 4.36 -22.83
C TYR A 62 1.33 5.47 -22.02
N ASP A 63 0.68 6.61 -21.88
CA ASP A 63 1.16 7.76 -21.11
C ASP A 63 0.87 7.64 -19.61
N GLY A 64 -0.09 6.82 -19.22
CA GLY A 64 -0.45 6.56 -17.84
C GLY A 64 -1.36 5.33 -17.69
N PHE A 65 -1.56 4.91 -16.44
CA PHE A 65 -2.37 3.75 -16.10
C PHE A 65 -3.37 4.12 -15.00
N VAL A 66 -4.62 3.72 -15.18
CA VAL A 66 -5.65 3.79 -14.13
C VAL A 66 -6.08 2.39 -13.76
N ILE A 67 -6.03 2.08 -12.46
CA ILE A 67 -6.43 0.77 -11.93
C ILE A 67 -7.70 0.95 -11.09
N ILE A 68 -8.81 0.37 -11.56
CA ILE A 68 -10.05 0.30 -10.78
C ILE A 68 -9.96 -0.90 -9.85
N HIS A 69 -10.01 -0.65 -8.55
CA HIS A 69 -9.79 -1.65 -7.51
C HIS A 69 -10.84 -1.53 -6.40
N GLY A 70 -11.20 -2.64 -5.76
CA GLY A 70 -12.03 -2.59 -4.56
C GLY A 70 -11.28 -1.91 -3.39
N THR A 71 -12.02 -1.17 -2.56
CA THR A 71 -11.41 -0.24 -1.59
C THR A 71 -10.72 -0.90 -0.39
N ASP A 72 -11.08 -2.14 -0.01
CA ASP A 72 -10.61 -2.75 1.25
C ASP A 72 -9.12 -3.08 1.27
N THR A 73 -8.56 -3.52 0.14
CA THR A 73 -7.14 -3.89 0.04
C THR A 73 -6.37 -3.01 -0.94
N MET A 74 -6.95 -1.90 -1.41
CA MET A 74 -6.32 -0.99 -2.36
C MET A 74 -4.95 -0.48 -1.86
N VAL A 75 -4.83 -0.15 -0.57
CA VAL A 75 -3.58 0.35 0.04
C VAL A 75 -2.45 -0.69 0.03
N TYR A 76 -2.80 -1.99 0.15
CA TYR A 76 -1.82 -3.07 0.02
C TYR A 76 -1.34 -3.23 -1.42
N THR A 77 -2.26 -3.23 -2.38
CA THR A 77 -1.93 -3.30 -3.82
C THR A 77 -1.11 -2.09 -4.26
N ALA A 78 -1.49 -0.87 -3.82
CA ALA A 78 -0.75 0.35 -4.12
C ALA A 78 0.67 0.32 -3.52
N SER A 79 0.82 -0.18 -2.29
CA SER A 79 2.13 -0.37 -1.65
C SER A 79 2.97 -1.40 -2.41
N ALA A 80 2.38 -2.53 -2.80
CA ALA A 80 3.07 -3.57 -3.56
C ALA A 80 3.58 -3.04 -4.90
N LEU A 81 2.72 -2.38 -5.69
CA LEU A 81 3.12 -1.78 -6.96
C LEU A 81 4.17 -0.69 -6.77
N SER A 82 4.11 0.11 -5.69
CA SER A 82 5.14 1.12 -5.39
C SER A 82 6.53 0.51 -5.19
N TYR A 83 6.63 -0.69 -4.61
CA TYR A 83 7.91 -1.38 -4.44
C TYR A 83 8.34 -2.17 -5.69
N MET A 84 7.38 -2.75 -6.42
CA MET A 84 7.64 -3.54 -7.63
C MET A 84 8.14 -2.68 -8.78
N LEU A 85 7.54 -1.49 -8.99
CA LEU A 85 7.76 -0.62 -10.14
C LEU A 85 8.88 0.39 -9.85
N THR A 86 10.12 -0.08 -9.82
CA THR A 86 11.28 0.78 -9.53
C THR A 86 11.58 1.75 -10.67
N ASN A 87 11.80 3.03 -10.36
CA ASN A 87 11.99 4.10 -11.33
C ASN A 87 10.84 4.20 -12.35
N LEU A 88 9.62 4.05 -11.88
CA LEU A 88 8.40 4.19 -12.68
C LEU A 88 8.40 5.54 -13.42
N PRO A 89 8.32 5.57 -14.76
CA PRO A 89 8.41 6.82 -15.52
C PRO A 89 7.07 7.52 -15.75
N LYS A 90 5.95 6.86 -15.44
CA LYS A 90 4.59 7.29 -15.77
C LYS A 90 3.64 7.11 -14.59
N PRO A 91 2.51 7.84 -14.56
CA PRO A 91 1.54 7.70 -13.49
C PRO A 91 0.87 6.30 -13.50
N VAL A 92 0.72 5.73 -12.31
CA VAL A 92 -0.14 4.58 -12.05
C VAL A 92 -1.12 5.00 -10.96
N ILE A 93 -2.33 5.38 -11.36
CA ILE A 93 -3.34 5.93 -10.46
C ILE A 93 -4.37 4.86 -10.13
N MET A 94 -4.43 4.47 -8.88
CA MET A 94 -5.45 3.55 -8.39
C MET A 94 -6.66 4.33 -7.90
N THR A 95 -7.84 3.81 -8.19
CA THR A 95 -9.10 4.35 -7.70
C THR A 95 -10.15 3.26 -7.54
N GLY A 96 -11.29 3.62 -6.99
CA GLY A 96 -12.43 2.75 -6.78
C GLY A 96 -13.63 3.54 -6.33
N ALA A 97 -14.60 2.87 -5.73
CA ALA A 97 -15.79 3.53 -5.21
C ALA A 97 -16.32 2.84 -3.95
N GLN A 98 -16.91 3.62 -3.06
CA GLN A 98 -17.68 3.11 -1.93
C GLN A 98 -19.06 2.62 -2.38
N ARG A 99 -19.60 3.19 -3.48
CA ARG A 99 -20.88 2.79 -4.07
C ARG A 99 -20.75 2.46 -5.55
N PRO A 100 -21.47 1.42 -6.03
CA PRO A 100 -21.47 1.07 -7.45
C PRO A 100 -21.84 2.25 -8.34
N ILE A 101 -21.29 2.31 -9.54
CA ILE A 101 -21.49 3.40 -10.50
C ILE A 101 -22.98 3.59 -10.87
N SER A 102 -23.78 2.53 -10.77
CA SER A 102 -25.23 2.54 -11.01
C SER A 102 -26.07 3.12 -9.88
N ALA A 103 -25.48 3.37 -8.71
CA ALA A 103 -26.21 3.95 -7.57
C ALA A 103 -26.47 5.44 -7.77
N ILE A 104 -27.65 5.93 -7.30
CA ILE A 104 -28.06 7.33 -7.45
C ILE A 104 -27.03 8.29 -6.84
N ARG A 105 -26.50 7.98 -5.66
CA ARG A 105 -25.41 8.71 -4.99
C ARG A 105 -24.16 7.85 -5.01
N THR A 106 -23.44 7.91 -6.12
CA THR A 106 -22.16 7.20 -6.30
C THR A 106 -21.02 8.19 -6.31
N ASP A 107 -19.89 7.80 -5.74
CA ASP A 107 -18.59 8.45 -5.84
C ASP A 107 -17.78 7.95 -7.05
N ALA A 108 -18.21 6.84 -7.67
CA ALA A 108 -17.46 6.14 -8.72
C ALA A 108 -17.11 7.03 -9.93
N LYS A 109 -18.06 7.88 -10.38
CA LYS A 109 -17.85 8.76 -11.54
C LYS A 109 -16.74 9.79 -11.26
N ASN A 110 -16.86 10.51 -10.16
CA ASN A 110 -15.89 11.56 -9.80
C ASN A 110 -14.51 10.96 -9.55
N ASN A 111 -14.46 9.82 -8.86
CA ASN A 111 -13.21 9.13 -8.59
C ASN A 111 -12.55 8.65 -9.89
N LEU A 112 -13.31 8.12 -10.83
CA LEU A 112 -12.74 7.63 -12.08
C LEU A 112 -12.34 8.76 -13.03
N ILE A 113 -13.15 9.81 -13.17
CA ILE A 113 -12.80 10.99 -13.97
C ILE A 113 -11.51 11.63 -13.45
N GLY A 114 -11.42 11.92 -12.15
CA GLY A 114 -10.22 12.52 -11.57
C GLY A 114 -8.98 11.62 -11.65
N ALA A 115 -9.15 10.29 -11.53
CA ALA A 115 -8.04 9.36 -11.73
C ALA A 115 -7.55 9.35 -13.18
N LEU A 116 -8.45 9.39 -14.18
CA LEU A 116 -8.12 9.49 -15.59
C LEU A 116 -7.42 10.82 -15.91
N GLU A 117 -7.95 11.93 -15.39
CA GLU A 117 -7.33 13.24 -15.58
C GLU A 117 -5.92 13.27 -14.98
N LEU A 118 -5.72 12.80 -13.73
CA LEU A 118 -4.40 12.73 -13.11
C LEU A 118 -3.43 11.78 -13.82
N ALA A 119 -3.92 10.76 -14.51
CA ALA A 119 -3.09 9.86 -15.30
C ALA A 119 -2.53 10.54 -16.59
N THR A 120 -2.99 11.72 -16.96
CA THR A 120 -2.42 12.54 -18.04
C THR A 120 -1.32 13.49 -17.55
N TYR A 121 -1.12 13.60 -16.23
CA TYR A 121 -0.09 14.46 -15.64
C TYR A 121 1.25 13.72 -15.49
N ASP A 122 2.34 14.49 -15.41
CA ASP A 122 3.68 13.93 -15.13
C ASP A 122 3.84 13.57 -13.64
N ILE A 123 3.25 12.45 -13.27
CA ILE A 123 3.26 11.89 -11.91
C ILE A 123 3.91 10.51 -11.97
N PRO A 124 5.24 10.39 -11.91
CA PRO A 124 5.95 9.11 -12.04
C PRO A 124 5.93 8.29 -10.75
N GLU A 125 4.75 8.10 -10.20
CA GLU A 125 4.51 7.36 -8.96
C GLU A 125 3.21 6.53 -9.02
N VAL A 126 3.14 5.53 -8.14
CA VAL A 126 1.87 4.87 -7.84
C VAL A 126 1.10 5.73 -6.84
N GLY A 127 -0.10 6.14 -7.19
CA GLY A 127 -0.98 6.95 -6.33
C GLY A 127 -2.35 6.33 -6.13
N ILE A 128 -3.02 6.69 -5.03
CA ILE A 128 -4.44 6.43 -4.81
C ILE A 128 -5.17 7.76 -4.92
N TYR A 129 -6.05 7.87 -5.91
CA TYR A 129 -6.95 9.01 -6.03
C TYR A 129 -8.33 8.64 -5.47
N PHE A 130 -8.79 9.41 -4.49
CA PHE A 130 -10.09 9.23 -3.87
C PHE A 130 -10.58 10.54 -3.26
N ASP A 131 -11.86 10.84 -3.45
CA ASP A 131 -12.51 12.04 -2.88
C ASP A 131 -11.65 13.31 -3.05
N HIS A 132 -11.38 13.68 -4.30
CA HIS A 132 -10.64 14.88 -4.70
C HIS A 132 -9.17 14.98 -4.28
N ARG A 133 -8.58 13.90 -3.75
CA ARG A 133 -7.17 13.90 -3.31
C ARG A 133 -6.38 12.74 -3.91
N LEU A 134 -5.16 13.04 -4.34
CA LEU A 134 -4.19 12.02 -4.75
C LEU A 134 -3.20 11.78 -3.61
N PHE A 135 -3.17 10.58 -3.10
CA PHE A 135 -2.22 10.15 -2.08
C PHE A 135 -1.12 9.31 -2.71
N ARG A 136 0.12 9.39 -2.20
CA ARG A 136 1.15 8.40 -2.54
C ARG A 136 0.68 7.01 -2.10
N GLY A 137 0.77 6.00 -2.99
CA GLY A 137 0.15 4.71 -2.79
C GLY A 137 0.57 3.99 -1.50
N ASN A 138 1.84 4.06 -1.15
CA ASN A 138 2.40 3.44 0.05
C ASN A 138 2.37 4.36 1.31
N ARG A 139 1.65 5.48 1.24
CA ARG A 139 1.41 6.40 2.37
C ARG A 139 -0.06 6.48 2.75
N ALA A 140 -0.93 5.92 1.91
CA ALA A 140 -2.36 5.95 2.12
C ALA A 140 -2.83 4.89 3.11
N LYS A 141 -3.97 5.17 3.75
CA LYS A 141 -4.69 4.27 4.65
C LYS A 141 -6.19 4.44 4.45
N LYS A 142 -6.94 3.33 4.42
CA LYS A 142 -8.40 3.37 4.44
C LYS A 142 -8.88 3.64 5.87
N LEU A 143 -9.67 4.69 6.08
CA LEU A 143 -10.14 5.12 7.40
C LEU A 143 -11.62 4.90 7.62
N SER A 144 -12.44 4.93 6.56
CA SER A 144 -13.90 4.81 6.67
C SER A 144 -14.45 3.76 5.73
N ILE A 145 -15.54 3.13 6.16
CA ILE A 145 -16.37 2.24 5.34
C ILE A 145 -17.67 2.91 4.90
N ASP A 146 -18.03 4.03 5.51
CA ASP A 146 -19.33 4.70 5.33
C ASP A 146 -19.21 6.05 4.60
N ASP A 147 -18.05 6.71 4.67
CA ASP A 147 -17.82 8.00 4.05
C ASP A 147 -17.21 7.87 2.65
N PHE A 148 -17.47 8.85 1.79
CA PHE A 148 -16.80 8.98 0.49
C PHE A 148 -15.36 9.43 0.67
N ASP A 149 -15.04 10.25 1.70
CA ASP A 149 -13.67 10.54 2.13
C ASP A 149 -13.08 9.35 2.90
N ALA A 150 -12.94 8.22 2.20
CA ALA A 150 -12.60 6.95 2.82
C ALA A 150 -11.09 6.74 3.04
N PHE A 151 -10.23 7.55 2.43
CA PHE A 151 -8.77 7.39 2.49
C PHE A 151 -8.09 8.66 3.03
N ALA A 152 -7.00 8.45 3.73
CA ALA A 152 -6.10 9.53 4.14
C ALA A 152 -4.63 9.10 4.03
N SER A 153 -3.74 10.08 4.10
CA SER A 153 -2.29 9.87 4.24
C SER A 153 -1.84 10.51 5.55
N PRO A 154 -1.80 9.75 6.66
CA PRO A 154 -1.67 10.32 8.00
C PRO A 154 -0.34 11.05 8.25
N ASN A 155 0.74 10.61 7.60
CA ASN A 155 2.11 11.08 7.84
C ASN A 155 2.75 11.76 6.64
N PHE A 156 2.01 11.91 5.53
CA PHE A 156 2.55 12.54 4.32
C PHE A 156 1.46 13.36 3.62
N PRO A 157 1.76 14.55 3.09
CA PRO A 157 0.77 15.35 2.38
C PRO A 157 0.22 14.63 1.14
N ALA A 158 -1.00 14.99 0.72
CA ALA A 158 -1.51 14.59 -0.59
C ALA A 158 -0.60 15.13 -1.70
N LEU A 159 -0.42 14.33 -2.76
CA LEU A 159 0.36 14.71 -3.94
C LEU A 159 -0.38 15.70 -4.84
N ALA A 160 -1.72 15.61 -4.85
CA ALA A 160 -2.56 16.57 -5.54
C ALA A 160 -3.91 16.75 -4.82
N GLN A 161 -4.48 17.94 -5.00
CA GLN A 161 -5.85 18.28 -4.66
C GLN A 161 -6.57 18.67 -5.95
N VAL A 162 -7.72 18.03 -6.21
CA VAL A 162 -8.56 18.28 -7.38
C VAL A 162 -9.76 19.12 -6.95
N GLY A 163 -9.79 20.36 -7.40
CA GLY A 163 -10.88 21.32 -7.18
C GLY A 163 -11.36 21.87 -8.52
N LEU A 164 -11.56 23.20 -8.61
CA LEU A 164 -11.75 23.89 -9.90
C LEU A 164 -10.49 23.78 -10.76
N ASN A 165 -9.33 23.71 -10.13
CA ASN A 165 -8.04 23.44 -10.75
C ASN A 165 -7.38 22.27 -10.02
N ILE A 166 -6.45 21.60 -10.69
CA ILE A 166 -5.61 20.57 -10.07
C ILE A 166 -4.38 21.24 -9.48
N GLU A 167 -4.26 21.16 -8.15
CA GLU A 167 -3.10 21.65 -7.41
C GLU A 167 -2.13 20.48 -7.19
N LEU A 168 -1.19 20.28 -8.12
CA LEU A 168 -0.16 19.24 -8.03
C LEU A 168 1.03 19.73 -7.22
N ARG A 169 1.40 18.97 -6.19
CA ARG A 169 2.60 19.18 -5.37
C ARG A 169 3.82 18.53 -6.03
N SER A 170 4.28 19.13 -7.12
CA SER A 170 5.43 18.63 -7.89
C SER A 170 6.73 18.57 -7.07
N ASP A 171 6.83 19.39 -6.01
CA ASP A 171 7.91 19.39 -5.02
C ASP A 171 7.98 18.10 -4.19
N LEU A 172 6.87 17.38 -4.06
CA LEU A 172 6.78 16.13 -3.32
C LEU A 172 7.02 14.89 -4.19
N LEU A 173 6.89 15.02 -5.52
CA LEU A 173 6.99 13.88 -6.43
C LEU A 173 8.41 13.31 -6.46
N ARG A 174 8.48 11.98 -6.42
CA ARG A 174 9.73 11.24 -6.64
C ARG A 174 9.97 11.11 -8.15
N ARG A 175 11.13 11.55 -8.59
CA ARG A 175 11.52 11.40 -9.99
C ARG A 175 12.38 10.15 -10.17
N PRO A 176 12.22 9.41 -11.28
CA PRO A 176 13.08 8.28 -11.58
C PRO A 176 14.53 8.73 -11.71
N THR A 177 15.46 7.97 -11.14
CA THR A 177 16.91 8.25 -11.17
C THR A 177 17.68 7.23 -11.99
N GLY A 178 16.99 6.26 -12.58
CA GLY A 178 17.57 5.19 -13.37
C GLY A 178 16.56 4.55 -14.32
N LEU A 179 16.91 3.40 -14.87
CA LEU A 179 16.04 2.64 -15.76
C LEU A 179 14.84 2.06 -15.01
N PHE A 180 13.68 2.06 -15.65
CA PHE A 180 12.50 1.36 -15.15
C PHE A 180 12.79 -0.14 -15.05
N ARG A 181 12.40 -0.72 -13.93
CA ARG A 181 12.53 -2.16 -13.66
C ARG A 181 11.35 -2.64 -12.85
N VAL A 182 10.97 -3.90 -13.08
CA VAL A 182 9.90 -4.56 -12.32
C VAL A 182 10.47 -5.75 -11.55
N ASN A 183 10.31 -5.71 -10.22
CA ASN A 183 10.71 -6.78 -9.32
C ASN A 183 9.43 -7.44 -8.77
N ARG A 184 9.20 -8.73 -9.07
CA ARG A 184 7.93 -9.41 -8.78
C ARG A 184 7.99 -10.39 -7.60
N ASP A 185 9.19 -10.64 -7.08
CA ASP A 185 9.37 -11.66 -6.04
C ASP A 185 8.88 -11.11 -4.69
N PHE A 186 7.95 -11.84 -4.09
CA PHE A 186 7.36 -11.56 -2.79
C PHE A 186 7.38 -12.83 -1.93
N SER A 187 7.42 -12.66 -0.62
CA SER A 187 7.20 -13.71 0.36
C SER A 187 5.92 -13.44 1.14
N ASP A 188 5.11 -14.47 1.35
CA ASP A 188 3.92 -14.43 2.20
C ASP A 188 4.23 -14.63 3.71
N GLN A 189 5.51 -14.78 4.06
CA GLN A 189 5.98 -15.13 5.40
C GLN A 189 6.08 -13.92 6.34
N VAL A 190 5.09 -13.03 6.29
CA VAL A 190 4.97 -11.84 7.15
C VAL A 190 3.67 -11.90 7.93
N LEU A 191 3.75 -11.64 9.22
CA LEU A 191 2.62 -11.60 10.14
C LEU A 191 2.46 -10.19 10.72
N VAL A 192 1.25 -9.68 10.79
CA VAL A 192 0.91 -8.46 11.54
C VAL A 192 0.28 -8.85 12.86
N LEU A 193 0.81 -8.32 13.96
CA LEU A 193 0.39 -8.62 15.31
C LEU A 193 0.07 -7.33 16.08
N ARG A 194 -1.20 -7.10 16.36
CA ARG A 194 -1.63 -5.98 17.19
C ARG A 194 -1.68 -6.38 18.65
N ILE A 195 -0.93 -5.69 19.52
CA ILE A 195 -0.94 -5.92 20.96
C ILE A 195 -2.06 -5.12 21.64
N MET A 196 -2.54 -5.63 22.77
CA MET A 196 -3.51 -4.93 23.63
C MET A 196 -3.19 -5.16 25.11
N PRO A 197 -3.65 -4.27 26.01
CA PRO A 197 -3.48 -4.47 27.46
C PRO A 197 -4.10 -5.79 27.91
N GLY A 198 -3.40 -6.50 28.79
CA GLY A 198 -3.86 -7.78 29.35
C GLY A 198 -3.47 -9.01 28.52
N MET A 199 -2.98 -8.86 27.31
CA MET A 199 -2.50 -9.96 26.47
C MET A 199 -1.35 -10.72 27.14
N SER A 200 -1.41 -12.06 27.17
CA SER A 200 -0.28 -12.88 27.62
C SER A 200 0.71 -13.07 26.48
N PRO A 201 2.00 -12.78 26.68
CA PRO A 201 3.04 -13.04 25.68
C PRO A 201 3.14 -14.51 25.27
N ASP A 202 2.70 -15.44 26.13
CA ASP A 202 2.72 -16.88 25.84
C ASP A 202 1.82 -17.27 24.67
N LEU A 203 0.77 -16.48 24.40
CA LEU A 203 -0.09 -16.67 23.22
C LEU A 203 0.68 -16.55 21.89
N PHE A 204 1.82 -15.85 21.90
CA PHE A 204 2.62 -15.62 20.72
C PHE A 204 3.72 -16.68 20.50
N ASN A 205 4.00 -17.51 21.50
CA ASN A 205 5.05 -18.53 21.40
C ASN A 205 4.89 -19.47 20.21
N PRO A 206 3.68 -19.94 19.84
CA PRO A 206 3.50 -20.79 18.66
C PRO A 206 3.93 -20.11 17.35
N LEU A 207 3.86 -18.76 17.27
CA LEU A 207 4.28 -18.01 16.08
C LEU A 207 5.80 -18.10 15.85
N LEU A 208 6.57 -18.36 16.89
CA LEU A 208 8.03 -18.52 16.78
C LEU A 208 8.41 -19.82 16.05
N GLU A 209 7.55 -20.84 16.11
CA GLU A 209 7.75 -22.13 15.42
C GLU A 209 7.11 -22.15 14.04
N GLY A 210 6.28 -21.15 13.71
CA GLY A 210 5.61 -21.02 12.42
C GLY A 210 6.52 -20.53 11.32
N PRO A 211 6.02 -20.53 10.06
CA PRO A 211 6.78 -20.18 8.86
C PRO A 211 7.10 -18.68 8.73
N ALA A 212 6.47 -17.81 9.52
CA ALA A 212 6.70 -16.37 9.44
C ALA A 212 8.17 -16.01 9.66
N LYS A 213 8.77 -15.28 8.74
CA LYS A 213 10.12 -14.72 8.81
C LYS A 213 10.16 -13.32 9.39
N ALA A 214 9.04 -12.60 9.28
CA ALA A 214 8.92 -11.25 9.85
C ALA A 214 7.59 -11.08 10.57
N ILE A 215 7.62 -10.28 11.64
CA ILE A 215 6.47 -9.91 12.46
C ILE A 215 6.44 -8.38 12.50
N VAL A 216 5.37 -7.78 11.99
CA VAL A 216 5.07 -6.36 12.18
C VAL A 216 4.25 -6.25 13.46
N LEU A 217 4.83 -5.63 14.47
CA LEU A 217 4.22 -5.48 15.80
C LEU A 217 3.57 -4.09 15.90
N GLU A 218 2.24 -4.01 15.89
CA GLU A 218 1.51 -2.78 16.17
C GLU A 218 1.53 -2.51 17.69
N ALA A 219 2.47 -1.65 18.10
CA ALA A 219 2.71 -1.28 19.49
C ALA A 219 1.98 0.02 19.88
N PHE A 220 2.13 0.45 21.12
CA PHE A 220 1.48 1.66 21.64
C PHE A 220 2.33 2.92 21.37
N GLY A 221 1.67 4.03 21.10
CA GLY A 221 2.30 5.35 20.96
C GLY A 221 3.54 5.33 20.07
N ALA A 222 4.67 5.79 20.58
CA ALA A 222 5.94 5.85 19.84
C ALA A 222 6.65 4.49 19.63
N GLY A 223 5.96 3.37 19.79
CA GLY A 223 6.53 2.02 19.68
C GLY A 223 6.73 1.32 21.01
N ASN A 224 5.97 1.72 22.03
CA ASN A 224 6.08 1.16 23.39
C ASN A 224 5.46 -0.25 23.45
N VAL A 225 6.21 -1.19 24.01
CA VAL A 225 5.75 -2.55 24.33
C VAL A 225 5.72 -2.76 25.85
N PRO A 226 4.89 -3.68 26.38
CA PRO A 226 4.92 -4.01 27.82
C PRO A 226 6.29 -4.55 28.24
N ILE A 227 6.83 -4.01 29.35
CA ILE A 227 8.13 -4.41 29.91
C ILE A 227 8.08 -4.86 31.38
N ALA A 228 6.88 -4.84 31.97
CA ALA A 228 6.64 -5.28 33.35
C ALA A 228 6.14 -6.73 33.40
N GLU A 229 5.10 -7.04 34.19
CA GLU A 229 4.62 -8.40 34.48
C GLU A 229 4.32 -9.26 33.23
N LYS A 230 3.77 -8.66 32.18
CA LYS A 230 3.49 -9.32 30.89
C LYS A 230 4.40 -8.78 29.80
N THR A 231 5.70 -8.81 30.07
CA THR A 231 6.73 -8.26 29.16
C THR A 231 6.78 -9.02 27.83
N LEU A 232 6.84 -8.28 26.73
CA LEU A 232 7.07 -8.82 25.37
C LEU A 232 8.55 -8.98 25.01
N ILE A 233 9.47 -8.48 25.85
CA ILE A 233 10.91 -8.51 25.56
C ILE A 233 11.41 -9.94 25.31
N PRO A 234 11.10 -10.97 26.18
CA PRO A 234 11.55 -12.34 25.91
C PRO A 234 10.98 -12.96 24.62
N PHE A 235 9.79 -12.54 24.19
CA PHE A 235 9.25 -12.95 22.89
C PHE A 235 10.07 -12.37 21.74
N ILE A 236 10.38 -11.08 21.79
CA ILE A 236 11.22 -10.40 20.79
C ILE A 236 12.59 -11.06 20.72
N GLU A 237 13.28 -11.23 21.86
CA GLU A 237 14.60 -11.89 21.92
C GLU A 237 14.58 -13.30 21.29
N ARG A 238 13.56 -14.10 21.60
CA ARG A 238 13.41 -15.45 21.01
C ARG A 238 13.13 -15.40 19.51
N ALA A 239 12.33 -14.43 19.05
CA ALA A 239 12.08 -14.24 17.61
C ALA A 239 13.39 -13.92 16.87
N ILE A 240 14.20 -13.00 17.42
CA ILE A 240 15.50 -12.64 16.87
C ILE A 240 16.48 -13.82 16.90
N ALA A 241 16.52 -14.59 17.99
CA ALA A 241 17.35 -15.78 18.11
C ALA A 241 16.97 -16.89 17.08
N LYS A 242 15.72 -16.87 16.58
CA LYS A 242 15.22 -17.74 15.50
C LYS A 242 15.33 -17.09 14.10
N ASP A 243 16.18 -16.10 13.95
CA ASP A 243 16.43 -15.37 12.70
C ASP A 243 15.20 -14.65 12.13
N LYS A 244 14.17 -14.39 12.97
CA LYS A 244 12.99 -13.62 12.55
C LYS A 244 13.24 -12.12 12.68
N ILE A 245 12.53 -11.33 11.89
CA ILE A 245 12.51 -9.86 11.98
C ILE A 245 11.31 -9.45 12.82
N VAL A 246 11.52 -8.55 13.78
CA VAL A 246 10.44 -7.89 14.51
C VAL A 246 10.50 -6.41 14.18
N ALA A 247 9.54 -5.92 13.41
CA ALA A 247 9.41 -4.53 13.01
C ALA A 247 8.25 -3.87 13.77
N VAL A 248 8.51 -2.76 14.44
CA VAL A 248 7.55 -2.10 15.32
C VAL A 248 6.91 -0.92 14.61
N THR A 249 5.59 -0.93 14.50
CA THR A 249 4.74 0.17 14.06
C THR A 249 3.85 0.66 15.21
N SER A 250 3.10 1.74 14.98
CA SER A 250 2.21 2.30 16.00
C SER A 250 0.74 1.98 15.71
N GLN A 251 -0.05 1.80 16.76
CA GLN A 251 -1.51 1.79 16.69
C GLN A 251 -2.11 3.18 16.47
N SER A 252 -1.32 4.24 16.71
CA SER A 252 -1.72 5.61 16.40
C SER A 252 -1.62 5.86 14.90
N LEU A 253 -2.61 6.52 14.33
CA LEU A 253 -2.68 6.77 12.89
C LEU A 253 -1.59 7.70 12.39
N SER A 254 -1.19 8.70 13.19
CA SER A 254 -0.17 9.67 12.82
C SER A 254 0.98 9.72 13.83
N GLY A 255 2.14 10.12 13.35
CA GLY A 255 3.39 10.16 14.09
C GLY A 255 4.38 9.10 13.60
N ALA A 256 5.58 9.14 14.16
CA ALA A 256 6.64 8.19 13.85
C ALA A 256 6.96 7.32 15.08
N VAL A 257 7.33 6.08 14.83
CA VAL A 257 7.88 5.20 15.85
C VAL A 257 9.33 5.61 16.13
N ASP A 258 9.58 6.03 17.36
CA ASP A 258 10.92 6.29 17.90
C ASP A 258 11.15 5.38 19.12
N LEU A 259 11.82 4.27 18.87
CA LEU A 259 12.13 3.29 19.92
C LEU A 259 13.11 3.82 20.98
N GLY A 260 13.81 4.92 20.70
CA GLY A 260 14.72 5.55 21.66
C GLY A 260 14.04 6.49 22.66
N LEU A 261 12.79 6.89 22.39
CA LEU A 261 12.12 7.95 23.16
C LEU A 261 11.77 7.54 24.60
N TYR A 262 11.39 6.29 24.83
CA TYR A 262 10.98 5.76 26.13
C TYR A 262 11.66 4.44 26.44
N GLU A 263 11.77 4.07 27.73
CA GLU A 263 12.36 2.80 28.20
C GLU A 263 11.72 1.59 27.51
N CYS A 264 10.40 1.59 27.36
CA CYS A 264 9.66 0.48 26.74
C CYS A 264 10.08 0.23 25.27
N GLY A 265 10.28 1.29 24.49
CA GLY A 265 10.80 1.22 23.13
C GLY A 265 12.28 0.84 23.10
N SER A 266 13.10 1.47 23.95
CA SER A 266 14.55 1.21 24.02
C SER A 266 14.86 -0.25 24.36
N ARG A 267 14.10 -0.86 25.25
CA ARG A 267 14.23 -2.30 25.57
C ARG A 267 13.84 -3.20 24.40
N ALA A 268 12.81 -2.84 23.64
CA ALA A 268 12.45 -3.57 22.42
C ALA A 268 13.57 -3.47 21.37
N ALA A 269 14.15 -2.27 21.17
CA ALA A 269 15.28 -2.07 20.28
C ALA A 269 16.52 -2.87 20.72
N ALA A 270 16.84 -2.87 22.03
CA ALA A 270 17.93 -3.65 22.59
C ALA A 270 17.73 -5.16 22.41
N ALA A 271 16.48 -5.64 22.41
CA ALA A 271 16.12 -7.02 22.10
C ALA A 271 16.20 -7.34 20.59
N GLY A 272 16.50 -6.36 19.72
CA GLY A 272 16.69 -6.53 18.29
C GLY A 272 15.50 -6.16 17.41
N ALA A 273 14.46 -5.52 17.96
CA ALA A 273 13.36 -4.98 17.16
C ALA A 273 13.82 -3.72 16.37
N VAL A 274 13.21 -3.51 15.19
CA VAL A 274 13.50 -2.36 14.34
C VAL A 274 12.26 -1.47 14.20
N SER A 275 12.48 -0.15 14.02
CA SER A 275 11.40 0.81 13.84
C SER A 275 10.86 0.78 12.40
N CYS A 276 9.54 0.88 12.24
CA CYS A 276 8.89 1.18 10.97
C CYS A 276 8.83 2.69 10.68
N THR A 277 9.42 3.52 11.51
CA THR A 277 9.40 4.98 11.39
C THR A 277 7.96 5.52 11.28
N ASP A 278 7.62 6.26 10.24
CA ASP A 278 6.29 6.82 9.98
C ASP A 278 5.50 6.06 8.89
N MET A 279 5.91 4.80 8.57
CA MET A 279 5.18 3.93 7.65
C MET A 279 3.80 3.56 8.20
N THR A 280 2.82 3.41 7.31
CA THR A 280 1.57 2.71 7.67
C THR A 280 1.87 1.23 7.91
N VAL A 281 1.02 0.54 8.68
CA VAL A 281 1.21 -0.89 8.93
C VAL A 281 1.14 -1.70 7.63
N GLU A 282 0.29 -1.28 6.71
CA GLU A 282 0.11 -1.90 5.41
C GLU A 282 1.39 -1.77 4.57
N ALA A 283 1.96 -0.56 4.50
CA ALA A 283 3.20 -0.31 3.77
C ALA A 283 4.39 -1.06 4.38
N ALA A 284 4.50 -1.11 5.72
CA ALA A 284 5.56 -1.84 6.40
C ALA A 284 5.48 -3.35 6.18
N ALA A 285 4.28 -3.93 6.27
CA ALA A 285 4.06 -5.35 6.03
C ALA A 285 4.39 -5.73 4.57
N VAL A 286 3.87 -4.98 3.60
CA VAL A 286 4.12 -5.22 2.17
C VAL A 286 5.61 -5.00 1.82
N LYS A 287 6.28 -4.03 2.44
CA LYS A 287 7.73 -3.83 2.28
C LYS A 287 8.53 -5.05 2.74
N LEU A 288 8.18 -5.62 3.90
CA LEU A 288 8.82 -6.86 4.38
C LEU A 288 8.53 -8.04 3.47
N MET A 289 7.29 -8.20 2.98
CA MET A 289 6.95 -9.22 2.00
C MET A 289 7.80 -9.09 0.73
N PHE A 290 7.96 -7.87 0.22
CA PHE A 290 8.79 -7.56 -0.93
C PHE A 290 10.26 -7.90 -0.65
N LEU A 291 10.84 -7.37 0.43
CA LEU A 291 12.26 -7.56 0.75
C LEU A 291 12.62 -9.03 1.04
N LEU A 292 11.72 -9.77 1.69
CA LEU A 292 11.90 -11.21 1.91
C LEU A 292 11.80 -12.03 0.63
N GLY A 293 11.14 -11.53 -0.40
CA GLY A 293 11.17 -12.10 -1.75
C GLY A 293 12.46 -11.79 -2.51
N GLN A 294 13.09 -10.64 -2.24
CA GLN A 294 14.29 -10.19 -2.94
C GLN A 294 15.61 -10.71 -2.32
N PHE A 295 15.61 -11.00 -1.02
CA PHE A 295 16.85 -11.31 -0.28
C PHE A 295 16.70 -12.53 0.63
N ASP A 296 17.67 -13.44 0.55
CA ASP A 296 17.74 -14.64 1.40
C ASP A 296 18.34 -14.37 2.79
N SER A 297 19.00 -13.22 3.00
CA SER A 297 19.68 -12.88 4.24
C SER A 297 18.90 -11.84 5.03
N ARG A 298 18.62 -12.15 6.32
CA ARG A 298 18.01 -11.24 7.28
C ARG A 298 18.71 -9.87 7.31
N ASP A 299 20.03 -9.84 7.31
CA ASP A 299 20.80 -8.58 7.36
C ASP A 299 20.63 -7.73 6.09
N LYS A 300 20.46 -8.37 4.93
CA LYS A 300 20.15 -7.67 3.68
C LYS A 300 18.73 -7.07 3.74
N VAL A 301 17.77 -7.85 4.24
CA VAL A 301 16.40 -7.36 4.44
C VAL A 301 16.39 -6.16 5.37
N LEU A 302 17.04 -6.22 6.53
CA LEU A 302 17.08 -5.15 7.51
C LEU A 302 17.75 -3.88 6.98
N ARG A 303 18.88 -4.01 6.27
CA ARG A 303 19.55 -2.86 5.64
C ARG A 303 18.64 -2.15 4.64
N ASN A 304 17.92 -2.88 3.81
CA ASN A 304 17.01 -2.30 2.83
C ASN A 304 15.69 -1.82 3.46
N PHE A 305 15.25 -2.45 4.55
CA PHE A 305 14.08 -2.01 5.29
C PHE A 305 14.27 -0.61 5.91
N ALA A 306 15.49 -0.30 6.33
CA ALA A 306 15.83 1.01 6.88
C ALA A 306 15.88 2.14 5.83
N LEU A 307 15.92 1.82 4.52
CA LEU A 307 15.94 2.79 3.43
C LEU A 307 14.52 3.13 2.97
N SER A 308 14.29 4.36 2.51
CA SER A 308 13.06 4.71 1.80
C SER A 308 13.17 4.27 0.34
N LEU A 309 12.50 3.17 -0.02
CA LEU A 309 12.56 2.57 -1.36
C LEU A 309 11.70 3.34 -2.36
N ALA A 310 10.46 3.65 -1.96
CA ALA A 310 9.44 4.27 -2.79
C ALA A 310 8.72 5.44 -2.11
N GLY A 311 9.37 6.09 -1.14
CA GLY A 311 8.80 7.23 -0.40
C GLY A 311 7.83 6.84 0.70
N GLU A 312 7.85 5.59 1.14
CA GLU A 312 6.99 5.03 2.19
C GLU A 312 7.30 5.54 3.59
N CYS A 313 8.49 6.08 3.81
CA CYS A 313 8.93 6.70 5.06
C CYS A 313 9.79 7.94 4.80
N ARG A 314 9.96 8.78 5.82
CA ARG A 314 10.87 9.94 5.86
C ARG A 314 12.27 9.50 6.23
#